data_db66c3941e8f34d365dfe218575713b2
#
_entry.id   db66c3941e8f34d365dfe218575713b2
#
_cell.length_a   1.000
_cell.length_b   1.000
_cell.length_c   1.000
_cell.angle_alpha   90.00
_cell.angle_beta   90.00
_cell.angle_gamma   90.00
#
_symmetry.space_group_name_H-M   'P 1'
#
loop_
_entity.id
_entity.type
_entity.pdbx_description
1 polymer ?
#
loop_
_entity_poly.entity_id
_entity_poly.type
_entity_poly.pdbx_seq_one_letter_code
_entity_poly.pdbx_strand_id
1 'polypeptide(L)'
;METVVSGIRPTGNLHLGNYFGAVKSFLQMQEEYNCFFFIADWHSLTTHPHPDNIRNSAKTILAEYLACGIDPEKATIYVQSDVPEVVELYLYLNMNAGIGELMRTASFKDKARQQLHISREGEEGDVEREIFNEGNKHTVSAGLLTYPTLMAADIIIHKALKVPVGKDQEQNME
;
A
#
# COMPACT_ATOMS: atom_id res chain seq x y z
N MET A 1 -20.93 11.29 9.01
CA MET A 1 -20.58 10.09 8.21
C MET A 1 -19.27 9.54 8.72
N GLU A 2 -19.12 8.22 8.79
CA GLU A 2 -17.83 7.59 9.13
C GLU A 2 -16.84 7.79 7.97
N THR A 3 -15.56 7.90 8.32
CA THR A 3 -14.50 8.09 7.33
C THR A 3 -13.98 6.74 6.84
N VAL A 4 -13.89 6.60 5.53
CA VAL A 4 -13.28 5.48 4.82
C VAL A 4 -12.02 5.98 4.11
N VAL A 5 -10.92 5.25 4.23
CA VAL A 5 -9.71 5.48 3.43
C VAL A 5 -9.32 4.20 2.70
N SER A 6 -8.95 4.32 1.45
CA SER A 6 -8.37 3.23 0.68
C SER A 6 -7.58 3.77 -0.51
N GLY A 7 -6.71 2.94 -1.07
CA GLY A 7 -5.89 3.35 -2.19
C GLY A 7 -5.48 2.20 -3.10
N ILE A 8 -5.13 2.56 -4.33
CA ILE A 8 -4.57 1.63 -5.32
C ILE A 8 -3.18 2.11 -5.72
N ARG A 9 -2.24 1.18 -5.82
CA ARG A 9 -0.89 1.47 -6.30
C ARG A 9 -0.90 1.68 -7.81
N PRO A 10 -0.28 2.76 -8.31
CA PRO A 10 -0.19 3.03 -9.75
C PRO A 10 0.90 2.16 -10.41
N THR A 11 0.66 0.85 -10.49
CA THR A 11 1.58 -0.14 -11.08
C THR A 11 1.21 -0.55 -12.51
N GLY A 12 0.42 0.25 -13.17
CA GLY A 12 -0.09 0.03 -14.54
C GLY A 12 -1.56 0.42 -14.64
N ASN A 13 -2.24 -0.02 -15.69
CA ASN A 13 -3.67 0.21 -15.89
C ASN A 13 -4.50 -0.66 -14.94
N LEU A 14 -5.70 -0.19 -14.59
CA LEU A 14 -6.67 -1.01 -13.86
C LEU A 14 -7.07 -2.24 -14.70
N HIS A 15 -7.05 -3.38 -14.08
CA HIS A 15 -7.57 -4.61 -14.68
C HIS A 15 -8.82 -5.08 -13.93
N LEU A 16 -9.52 -6.08 -14.46
CA LEU A 16 -10.74 -6.62 -13.86
C LEU A 16 -10.57 -7.00 -12.38
N GLY A 17 -9.39 -7.49 -11.99
CA GLY A 17 -9.09 -7.79 -10.59
C GLY A 17 -9.10 -6.55 -9.69
N ASN A 18 -8.57 -5.42 -10.16
CA ASN A 18 -8.63 -4.15 -9.41
C ASN A 18 -10.07 -3.63 -9.34
N TYR A 19 -10.81 -3.75 -10.46
CA TYR A 19 -12.20 -3.31 -10.48
C TYR A 19 -13.05 -4.08 -9.47
N PHE A 20 -13.05 -5.41 -9.52
CA PHE A 20 -13.84 -6.24 -8.61
C PHE A 20 -13.29 -6.28 -7.18
N GLY A 21 -11.96 -6.16 -7.02
CA GLY A 21 -11.31 -6.21 -5.72
C GLY A 21 -11.36 -4.90 -4.92
N ALA A 22 -11.49 -3.77 -5.59
CA ALA A 22 -11.46 -2.46 -4.92
C ALA A 22 -12.49 -1.47 -5.49
N VAL A 23 -12.42 -1.11 -6.78
CA VAL A 23 -13.18 0.01 -7.36
C VAL A 23 -14.68 -0.18 -7.19
N LYS A 24 -15.19 -1.40 -7.37
CA LYS A 24 -16.61 -1.72 -7.14
C LYS A 24 -17.06 -1.39 -5.71
N SER A 25 -16.22 -1.66 -4.72
CA SER A 25 -16.51 -1.31 -3.32
C SER A 25 -16.47 0.20 -3.10
N PHE A 26 -15.54 0.90 -3.75
CA PHE A 26 -15.44 2.36 -3.70
C PHE A 26 -16.71 3.04 -4.22
N LEU A 27 -17.28 2.54 -5.33
CA LEU A 27 -18.53 3.03 -5.91
C LEU A 27 -19.72 2.89 -4.96
N GLN A 28 -19.73 1.84 -4.15
CA GLN A 28 -20.79 1.66 -3.14
C GLN A 28 -20.55 2.56 -1.93
N MET A 29 -19.28 2.65 -1.47
CA MET A 29 -18.93 3.40 -0.27
C MET A 29 -19.09 4.91 -0.42
N GLN A 30 -18.84 5.47 -1.61
CA GLN A 30 -19.00 6.90 -1.85
C GLN A 30 -20.44 7.41 -1.61
N GLU A 31 -21.45 6.53 -1.64
CA GLU A 31 -22.85 6.89 -1.40
C GLU A 31 -23.17 6.98 0.11
N GLU A 32 -22.38 6.31 0.97
CA GLU A 32 -22.73 6.13 2.37
C GLU A 32 -21.71 6.73 3.36
N TYR A 33 -20.46 6.95 2.92
CA TYR A 33 -19.34 7.32 3.77
C TYR A 33 -18.63 8.61 3.31
N ASN A 34 -17.86 9.20 4.20
CA ASN A 34 -16.89 10.22 3.86
C ASN A 34 -15.62 9.54 3.34
N CYS A 35 -15.46 9.43 2.02
CA CYS A 35 -14.46 8.62 1.37
C CYS A 35 -13.23 9.43 0.94
N PHE A 36 -12.05 8.86 1.23
CA PHE A 36 -10.74 9.29 0.77
C PHE A 36 -10.11 8.17 -0.04
N PHE A 37 -10.07 8.31 -1.36
CA PHE A 37 -9.47 7.33 -2.27
C PHE A 37 -8.19 7.88 -2.84
N PHE A 38 -7.05 7.28 -2.47
CA PHE A 38 -5.77 7.78 -2.90
C PHE A 38 -5.04 6.86 -3.89
N ILE A 39 -4.19 7.48 -4.69
CA ILE A 39 -3.27 6.79 -5.58
C ILE A 39 -1.95 6.67 -4.82
N ALA A 40 -1.60 5.43 -4.46
CA ALA A 40 -0.53 5.07 -3.52
C ALA A 40 0.84 5.05 -4.21
N ASP A 41 1.33 6.21 -4.62
CA ASP A 41 2.59 6.36 -5.35
C ASP A 41 3.82 6.05 -4.47
N TRP A 42 3.86 6.49 -3.22
CA TRP A 42 4.95 6.13 -2.30
C TRP A 42 4.99 4.63 -2.00
N HIS A 43 3.84 4.00 -1.79
CA HIS A 43 3.78 2.54 -1.62
C HIS A 43 4.33 1.81 -2.85
N SER A 44 4.19 2.37 -4.03
CA SER A 44 4.71 1.77 -5.26
C SER A 44 6.23 1.79 -5.32
N LEU A 45 6.91 2.77 -4.71
CA LEU A 45 8.35 2.84 -4.67
C LEU A 45 9.02 1.64 -3.98
N THR A 46 8.29 0.94 -3.11
CA THR A 46 8.81 -0.26 -2.42
C THR A 46 9.14 -1.41 -3.38
N THR A 47 8.48 -1.45 -4.54
CA THR A 47 8.63 -2.53 -5.53
C THR A 47 8.89 -2.03 -6.95
N HIS A 48 8.61 -0.74 -7.25
CA HIS A 48 8.72 -0.13 -8.57
C HIS A 48 9.48 1.20 -8.44
N PRO A 49 10.82 1.19 -8.41
CA PRO A 49 11.62 2.38 -8.09
C PRO A 49 11.74 3.40 -9.23
N HIS A 50 11.05 3.23 -10.35
CA HIS A 50 11.12 4.14 -11.50
C HIS A 50 10.04 5.23 -11.43
N PRO A 51 10.37 6.47 -11.02
CA PRO A 51 9.39 7.51 -10.71
C PRO A 51 8.56 7.97 -11.92
N ASP A 52 9.14 7.96 -13.12
CA ASP A 52 8.42 8.39 -14.33
C ASP A 52 7.24 7.48 -14.66
N ASN A 53 7.42 6.17 -14.48
CA ASN A 53 6.36 5.20 -14.68
C ASN A 53 5.24 5.40 -13.65
N ILE A 54 5.58 5.65 -12.40
CA ILE A 54 4.62 5.87 -11.31
C ILE A 54 3.77 7.12 -11.59
N ARG A 55 4.41 8.24 -11.98
CA ARG A 55 3.70 9.50 -12.27
C ARG A 55 2.71 9.36 -13.43
N ASN A 56 3.12 8.69 -14.51
CA ASN A 56 2.24 8.46 -15.66
C ASN A 56 1.09 7.51 -15.31
N SER A 57 1.38 6.44 -14.58
CA SER A 57 0.36 5.49 -14.12
C SER A 57 -0.62 6.14 -13.13
N ALA A 58 -0.17 7.07 -12.27
CA ALA A 58 -1.06 7.80 -11.38
C ALA A 58 -2.13 8.59 -12.13
N LYS A 59 -1.74 9.28 -13.22
CA LYS A 59 -2.70 9.99 -14.09
C LYS A 59 -3.68 9.04 -14.76
N THR A 60 -3.20 7.88 -15.19
CA THR A 60 -4.04 6.85 -15.82
C THR A 60 -5.06 6.31 -14.81
N ILE A 61 -4.62 5.93 -13.59
CA ILE A 61 -5.51 5.45 -12.52
C ILE A 61 -6.58 6.49 -12.17
N LEU A 62 -6.20 7.78 -12.08
CA LEU A 62 -7.17 8.85 -11.84
C LEU A 62 -8.24 8.89 -12.93
N ALA A 63 -7.84 8.85 -14.20
CA ALA A 63 -8.78 8.84 -15.31
C ALA A 63 -9.68 7.60 -15.28
N GLU A 64 -9.13 6.43 -14.95
CA GLU A 64 -9.88 5.18 -14.84
C GLU A 64 -10.84 5.19 -13.64
N TYR A 65 -10.49 5.79 -12.50
CA TYR A 65 -11.40 5.99 -11.37
C TYR A 65 -12.64 6.79 -11.81
N LEU A 66 -12.41 7.92 -12.46
CA LEU A 66 -13.50 8.76 -12.97
C LEU A 66 -14.36 8.03 -14.03
N ALA A 67 -13.70 7.30 -14.94
CA ALA A 67 -14.37 6.50 -15.97
C ALA A 67 -15.22 5.35 -15.37
N CYS A 68 -14.81 4.78 -14.25
CA CYS A 68 -15.56 3.76 -13.53
C CYS A 68 -16.75 4.35 -12.74
N GLY A 69 -16.83 5.67 -12.57
CA GLY A 69 -17.95 6.34 -11.89
C GLY A 69 -17.66 6.79 -10.46
N ILE A 70 -16.37 6.85 -10.04
CA ILE A 70 -16.03 7.52 -8.79
C ILE A 70 -16.26 9.01 -8.99
N ASP A 71 -17.11 9.58 -8.16
CA ASP A 71 -17.59 10.96 -8.26
C ASP A 71 -16.77 11.87 -7.34
N PRO A 72 -16.01 12.85 -7.88
CA PRO A 72 -15.21 13.78 -7.08
C PRO A 72 -16.05 14.73 -6.20
N GLU A 73 -17.35 14.86 -6.44
CA GLU A 73 -18.27 15.59 -5.56
C GLU A 73 -18.68 14.78 -4.32
N LYS A 74 -18.52 13.43 -4.36
CA LYS A 74 -18.86 12.50 -3.28
C LYS A 74 -17.66 11.97 -2.52
N ALA A 75 -16.53 11.81 -3.20
CA ALA A 75 -15.31 11.25 -2.63
C ALA A 75 -14.11 12.16 -2.91
N THR A 76 -13.24 12.31 -1.93
CA THR A 76 -11.95 12.97 -2.13
C THR A 76 -10.99 12.02 -2.81
N ILE A 77 -10.50 12.39 -4.00
CA ILE A 77 -9.51 11.62 -4.75
C ILE A 77 -8.20 12.42 -4.77
N TYR A 78 -7.08 11.80 -4.39
CA TYR A 78 -5.79 12.48 -4.35
C TYR A 78 -4.62 11.51 -4.61
N VAL A 79 -3.44 12.06 -4.89
CA VAL A 79 -2.19 11.29 -4.93
C VAL A 79 -1.60 11.33 -3.53
N GLN A 80 -1.12 10.19 -3.01
CA GLN A 80 -0.59 10.07 -1.65
C GLN A 80 0.50 11.13 -1.38
N SER A 81 1.37 11.40 -2.36
CA SER A 81 2.44 12.39 -2.25
C SER A 81 1.97 13.86 -2.20
N ASP A 82 0.69 14.14 -2.45
CA ASP A 82 0.13 15.47 -2.29
C ASP A 82 -0.16 15.82 -0.81
N VAL A 83 -0.04 14.82 0.09
CA VAL A 83 -0.24 15.00 1.55
C VAL A 83 1.08 14.68 2.29
N PRO A 84 2.03 15.64 2.35
CA PRO A 84 3.35 15.41 2.94
C PRO A 84 3.30 15.06 4.44
N GLU A 85 2.24 15.43 5.14
CA GLU A 85 2.01 15.11 6.56
C GLU A 85 1.92 13.60 6.81
N VAL A 86 1.56 12.81 5.80
CA VAL A 86 1.61 11.34 5.86
C VAL A 86 3.03 10.86 6.11
N VAL A 87 4.03 11.43 5.41
CA VAL A 87 5.44 11.07 5.59
C VAL A 87 5.96 11.51 6.96
N GLU A 88 5.54 12.66 7.44
CA GLU A 88 5.90 13.12 8.78
C GLU A 88 5.37 12.15 9.85
N LEU A 89 4.09 11.77 9.77
CA LEU A 89 3.51 10.79 10.67
C LEU A 89 4.18 9.42 10.55
N TYR A 90 4.43 8.96 9.32
CA TYR A 90 5.15 7.73 9.05
C TYR A 90 6.54 7.72 9.73
N LEU A 91 7.28 8.83 9.70
CA LEU A 91 8.56 8.94 10.38
C LEU A 91 8.42 8.75 11.89
N TYR A 92 7.43 9.40 12.53
CA TYR A 92 7.18 9.23 13.97
C TYR A 92 6.80 7.78 14.32
N LEU A 93 5.98 7.13 13.52
CA LEU A 93 5.62 5.73 13.71
C LEU A 93 6.83 4.81 13.59
N ASN A 94 7.69 5.03 12.58
CA ASN A 94 8.91 4.24 12.41
C ASN A 94 9.89 4.34 13.57
N MET A 95 9.96 5.48 14.25
CA MET A 95 10.82 5.64 15.43
C MET A 95 10.38 4.76 16.61
N ASN A 96 9.15 4.28 16.59
CA ASN A 96 8.57 3.45 17.64
C ASN A 96 8.30 2.00 17.21
N ALA A 97 8.32 1.72 15.90
CA ALA A 97 8.05 0.39 15.37
C ALA A 97 9.22 -0.57 15.62
N GLY A 98 8.92 -1.74 16.18
CA GLY A 98 9.89 -2.79 16.41
C GLY A 98 10.26 -3.53 15.12
N ILE A 99 11.56 -3.62 14.78
CA ILE A 99 12.02 -4.34 13.57
C ILE A 99 11.50 -5.77 13.55
N GLY A 100 11.54 -6.48 14.69
CA GLY A 100 11.04 -7.85 14.79
C GLY A 100 9.54 -7.99 14.56
N GLU A 101 8.74 -6.97 14.83
CA GLU A 101 7.30 -6.96 14.52
C GLU A 101 7.08 -6.79 13.02
N LEU A 102 7.76 -5.82 12.42
CA LEU A 102 7.70 -5.56 10.98
C LEU A 102 8.13 -6.79 10.15
N MET A 103 9.18 -7.48 10.56
CA MET A 103 9.68 -8.68 9.88
C MET A 103 8.72 -9.87 9.98
N ARG A 104 7.87 -9.93 11.00
CA ARG A 104 6.89 -11.00 11.18
C ARG A 104 5.63 -10.85 10.32
N THR A 105 5.39 -9.68 9.73
CA THR A 105 4.20 -9.49 8.89
C THR A 105 4.24 -10.42 7.67
N ALA A 106 3.13 -11.10 7.39
CA ALA A 106 3.05 -12.06 6.28
C ALA A 106 3.35 -11.40 4.94
N SER A 107 2.84 -10.21 4.73
CA SER A 107 3.05 -9.45 3.51
C SER A 107 4.51 -9.02 3.31
N PHE A 108 5.26 -8.74 4.39
CA PHE A 108 6.71 -8.52 4.29
C PHE A 108 7.42 -9.79 3.86
N LYS A 109 7.15 -10.92 4.54
CA LYS A 109 7.78 -12.21 4.23
C LYS A 109 7.54 -12.63 2.78
N ASP A 110 6.32 -12.52 2.28
CA ASP A 110 5.98 -12.88 0.90
C ASP A 110 6.70 -12.02 -0.14
N LYS A 111 6.73 -10.71 0.05
CA LYS A 111 7.42 -9.80 -0.87
C LYS A 111 8.94 -9.91 -0.78
N ALA A 112 9.49 -10.11 0.42
CA ALA A 112 10.91 -10.34 0.62
C ALA A 112 11.35 -11.64 -0.07
N ARG A 113 10.59 -12.75 0.04
CA ARG A 113 10.86 -13.98 -0.70
C ARG A 113 10.91 -13.74 -2.21
N GLN A 114 9.99 -12.95 -2.75
CA GLN A 114 9.99 -12.62 -4.19
C GLN A 114 11.25 -11.84 -4.58
N GLN A 115 11.65 -10.84 -3.79
CA GLN A 115 12.85 -10.04 -4.07
C GLN A 115 14.15 -10.83 -3.90
N LEU A 116 14.20 -11.74 -2.93
CA LEU A 116 15.34 -12.61 -2.67
C LEU A 116 15.35 -13.87 -3.55
N HIS A 117 14.34 -14.06 -4.41
CA HIS A 117 14.17 -15.26 -5.24
C HIS A 117 14.15 -16.58 -4.46
N ILE A 118 13.62 -16.56 -3.23
CA ILE A 118 13.48 -17.76 -2.37
C ILE A 118 12.19 -18.49 -2.76
N SER A 119 12.25 -19.83 -2.88
CA SER A 119 11.07 -20.64 -3.14
C SER A 119 10.09 -20.62 -1.95
N ARG A 120 8.78 -20.75 -2.23
CA ARG A 120 7.73 -20.75 -1.18
C ARG A 120 7.79 -21.97 -0.25
N GLU A 121 8.55 -23.00 -0.61
CA GLU A 121 8.66 -24.26 0.13
C GLU A 121 9.75 -24.24 1.22
N GLY A 122 10.42 -23.09 1.44
CA GLY A 122 11.45 -22.93 2.46
C GLY A 122 10.89 -22.79 3.88
N GLU A 123 11.72 -23.09 4.88
CA GLU A 123 11.40 -22.94 6.30
C GLU A 123 11.14 -21.47 6.70
N GLU A 124 10.42 -21.24 7.79
CA GLU A 124 9.98 -19.91 8.23
C GLU A 124 11.15 -18.94 8.53
N GLY A 125 12.33 -19.44 8.85
CA GLY A 125 13.55 -18.66 9.10
C GLY A 125 14.38 -18.27 7.88
N ASP A 126 14.04 -18.76 6.68
CA ASP A 126 14.88 -18.56 5.49
C ASP A 126 14.95 -17.11 5.02
N VAL A 127 13.87 -16.36 5.16
CA VAL A 127 13.84 -14.93 4.74
C VAL A 127 14.78 -14.10 5.60
N GLU A 128 14.72 -14.26 6.92
CA GLU A 128 15.57 -13.50 7.85
C GLU A 128 17.04 -13.87 7.63
N ARG A 129 17.34 -15.16 7.48
CA ARG A 129 18.69 -15.65 7.20
C ARG A 129 19.25 -15.07 5.90
N GLU A 130 18.45 -15.03 4.85
CA GLU A 130 18.89 -14.52 3.55
C GLU A 130 19.03 -13.00 3.53
N ILE A 131 18.24 -12.24 4.29
CA ILE A 131 18.39 -10.78 4.43
C ILE A 131 19.78 -10.44 5.01
N PHE A 132 20.27 -11.22 5.98
CA PHE A 132 21.56 -11.00 6.66
C PHE A 132 22.72 -11.79 6.03
N ASN A 133 22.49 -12.49 4.94
CA ASN A 133 23.53 -13.24 4.24
C ASN A 133 24.39 -12.30 3.38
N GLU A 134 25.65 -12.05 3.82
CA GLU A 134 26.59 -11.19 3.10
C GLU A 134 26.92 -11.66 1.68
N GLY A 135 26.72 -12.94 1.37
CA GLY A 135 26.89 -13.51 0.03
C GLY A 135 25.71 -13.26 -0.91
N ASN A 136 24.58 -12.79 -0.41
CA ASN A 136 23.40 -12.57 -1.23
C ASN A 136 23.54 -11.28 -2.04
N LYS A 137 23.38 -11.38 -3.36
CA LYS A 137 23.38 -10.21 -4.27
C LYS A 137 22.05 -9.48 -4.32
N HIS A 138 21.00 -10.07 -3.80
CA HIS A 138 19.67 -9.50 -3.74
C HIS A 138 19.43 -8.86 -2.37
N THR A 139 18.87 -7.67 -2.36
CA THR A 139 18.62 -6.92 -1.14
C THR A 139 17.15 -6.59 -0.99
N VAL A 140 16.68 -6.57 0.24
CA VAL A 140 15.35 -6.11 0.59
C VAL A 140 15.44 -4.65 1.00
N SER A 141 14.61 -3.79 0.40
CA SER A 141 14.63 -2.36 0.73
C SER A 141 14.06 -2.09 2.13
N ALA A 142 14.59 -1.06 2.80
CA ALA A 142 14.02 -0.59 4.07
C ALA A 142 12.54 -0.18 3.90
N GLY A 143 12.18 0.41 2.75
CA GLY A 143 10.79 0.75 2.45
C GLY A 143 9.86 -0.47 2.40
N LEU A 144 10.35 -1.64 1.96
CA LEU A 144 9.57 -2.87 2.03
C LEU A 144 9.36 -3.36 3.46
N LEU A 145 10.34 -3.16 4.34
CA LEU A 145 10.19 -3.50 5.75
C LEU A 145 9.19 -2.57 6.46
N THR A 146 9.24 -1.27 6.16
CA THR A 146 8.51 -0.24 6.88
C THR A 146 7.19 0.20 6.23
N TYR A 147 6.77 -0.42 5.11
CA TYR A 147 5.51 -0.04 4.48
C TYR A 147 4.26 -0.22 5.37
N PRO A 148 4.20 -1.13 6.36
CA PRO A 148 3.05 -1.22 7.25
C PRO A 148 2.87 0.05 8.09
N THR A 149 3.97 0.70 8.49
CA THR A 149 3.91 1.98 9.21
C THR A 149 3.48 3.15 8.31
N LEU A 150 3.82 3.11 7.02
CA LEU A 150 3.30 4.06 6.04
C LEU A 150 1.79 3.88 5.86
N MET A 151 1.32 2.63 5.75
CA MET A 151 -0.11 2.32 5.67
C MET A 151 -0.86 2.77 6.93
N ALA A 152 -0.28 2.57 8.11
CA ALA A 152 -0.85 3.08 9.36
C ALA A 152 -0.94 4.62 9.36
N ALA A 153 0.07 5.32 8.82
CA ALA A 153 0.04 6.77 8.68
C ALA A 153 -1.11 7.24 7.78
N ASP A 154 -1.31 6.60 6.61
CA ASP A 154 -2.42 6.90 5.69
C ASP A 154 -3.78 6.79 6.39
N ILE A 155 -3.95 5.79 7.24
CA ILE A 155 -5.20 5.52 7.96
C ILE A 155 -5.43 6.53 9.09
N ILE A 156 -4.40 6.72 9.92
CA ILE A 156 -4.48 7.53 11.15
C ILE A 156 -4.68 9.02 10.82
N ILE A 157 -4.00 9.54 9.80
CA ILE A 157 -4.08 10.95 9.44
C ILE A 157 -5.50 11.36 9.05
N HIS A 158 -6.23 10.47 8.41
CA HIS A 158 -7.63 10.67 8.04
C HIS A 158 -8.62 10.29 9.14
N LYS A 159 -8.13 9.76 10.28
CA LYS A 159 -8.99 9.20 11.35
C LYS A 159 -10.01 8.21 10.81
N ALA A 160 -9.59 7.41 9.83
CA ALA A 160 -10.46 6.46 9.17
C ALA A 160 -10.87 5.34 10.12
N LEU A 161 -12.15 5.03 10.13
CA LEU A 161 -12.74 3.94 10.91
C LEU A 161 -12.96 2.67 10.07
N LYS A 162 -12.90 2.82 8.74
CA LYS A 162 -13.07 1.72 7.80
C LYS A 162 -12.01 1.78 6.72
N VAL A 163 -11.39 0.64 6.46
CA VAL A 163 -10.37 0.47 5.43
C VAL A 163 -10.74 -0.78 4.63
N PRO A 164 -11.33 -0.62 3.43
CA PRO A 164 -11.58 -1.75 2.56
C PRO A 164 -10.25 -2.27 2.01
N VAL A 165 -9.87 -3.46 2.42
CA VAL A 165 -8.63 -4.13 2.00
C VAL A 165 -8.94 -5.49 1.38
N GLY A 166 -8.06 -5.95 0.50
CA GLY A 166 -8.08 -7.33 0.05
C GLY A 166 -7.70 -8.29 1.18
N LYS A 167 -8.09 -9.56 1.08
CA LYS A 167 -7.78 -10.59 2.08
C LYS A 167 -6.29 -10.71 2.42
N ASP A 168 -5.43 -10.40 1.46
CA ASP A 168 -3.97 -10.40 1.63
C ASP A 168 -3.45 -9.29 2.54
N GLN A 169 -4.26 -8.27 2.84
CA GLN A 169 -3.91 -7.14 3.69
C GLN A 169 -4.60 -7.17 5.06
N GLU A 170 -5.55 -8.07 5.29
CA GLU A 170 -6.30 -8.14 6.57
C GLU A 170 -5.35 -8.26 7.77
N GLN A 171 -4.34 -9.11 7.69
CA GLN A 171 -3.36 -9.32 8.76
C GLN A 171 -2.48 -8.10 9.07
N ASN A 172 -2.33 -7.16 8.13
CA ASN A 172 -1.56 -5.93 8.38
C ASN A 172 -2.40 -4.85 9.07
N MET A 173 -3.70 -5.08 9.22
CA MET A 173 -4.64 -4.16 9.87
C MET A 173 -4.81 -4.48 11.37
N GLU A 174 -4.38 -5.66 11.81
CA GLU A 174 -4.35 -6.08 13.22
C GLU A 174 -3.10 -5.55 13.95
#